data_551732a78ee4355ac517ee2915c5df14
#
_entry.id   551732a78ee4355ac517ee2915c5df14
#
_cell.length_a   1.000
_cell.length_b   1.000
_cell.length_c   1.000
_cell.angle_alpha   90.00
_cell.angle_beta   90.00
_cell.angle_gamma   90.00
#
_symmetry.space_group_name_H-M   'P 1'
#
loop_
_entity.id
_entity.type
_entity.pdbx_description
1 polymer ?
#
loop_
_entity_poly.entity_id
_entity_poly.type
_entity_poly.pdbx_seq_one_letter_code
_entity_poly.pdbx_strand_id
1 'polypeptide(L)'
;MDVINQQARNELLDRVSSKAVIAVGCGSGMHYVIRALAKLRGDIAGVITTSTWSEHRIRQLGLTPIDSNETDTIDIFVDSAAEVTMGFDLNKGKDSELSRAKYFAHCAKEFICFGSEEACVEQLGDIPVAIEVLPFARSHVVNYFENANIEVQWNTEFSTENGNPLLLVQNGNIQEPAKLEQTLESIPGVLSCSINSIVKPGTMIISTGRQANVLSRPLRKKNKPIVPNNVVNIRSFLNSLAD
;
A
#
# COMPACT_ATOMS: atom_id res chain seq x y z
N MET A 1 14.45 -8.25 18.38
CA MET A 1 14.91 -9.02 17.21
C MET A 1 14.90 -8.10 16.01
N ASP A 2 15.97 -8.06 15.20
CA ASP A 2 15.95 -7.29 13.95
C ASP A 2 15.00 -8.03 12.99
N VAL A 3 13.80 -7.50 12.83
CA VAL A 3 12.73 -8.07 11.98
C VAL A 3 13.17 -8.20 10.52
N ILE A 4 14.12 -7.36 10.09
CA ILE A 4 14.72 -7.38 8.74
C ILE A 4 16.22 -7.55 8.88
N ASN A 5 16.74 -8.70 8.47
CA ASN A 5 18.17 -8.99 8.50
C ASN A 5 18.96 -8.20 7.43
N GLN A 6 20.30 -8.30 7.52
CA GLN A 6 21.18 -7.56 6.61
C GLN A 6 21.01 -8.00 5.14
N GLN A 7 20.72 -9.27 4.89
CA GLN A 7 20.50 -9.77 3.53
C GLN A 7 19.27 -9.11 2.89
N ALA A 8 18.13 -9.07 3.61
CA ALA A 8 16.91 -8.41 3.11
C ALA A 8 17.14 -6.94 2.76
N ARG A 9 17.96 -6.25 3.57
CA ARG A 9 18.36 -4.86 3.27
C ARG A 9 19.21 -4.75 2.01
N ASN A 10 20.17 -5.66 1.80
CA ASN A 10 21.01 -5.67 0.62
C ASN A 10 20.18 -5.94 -0.64
N GLU A 11 19.27 -6.90 -0.59
CA GLU A 11 18.34 -7.21 -1.70
C GLU A 11 17.51 -6.00 -2.16
N LEU A 12 17.13 -5.13 -1.21
CA LEU A 12 16.49 -3.87 -1.56
C LEU A 12 17.49 -2.91 -2.22
N LEU A 13 18.67 -2.70 -1.59
CA LEU A 13 19.63 -1.72 -2.07
C LEU A 13 20.14 -2.03 -3.47
N ASP A 14 20.31 -3.31 -3.81
CA ASP A 14 20.74 -3.78 -5.13
C ASP A 14 19.72 -3.47 -6.25
N ARG A 15 18.46 -3.17 -5.88
CA ARG A 15 17.40 -2.78 -6.82
C ARG A 15 17.30 -1.28 -7.04
N VAL A 16 17.92 -0.50 -6.16
CA VAL A 16 17.85 0.96 -6.21
C VAL A 16 18.90 1.51 -7.19
N SER A 17 18.44 2.07 -8.31
CA SER A 17 19.31 2.75 -9.27
C SER A 17 19.69 4.15 -8.79
N SER A 18 20.80 4.67 -9.32
CA SER A 18 21.18 6.07 -9.10
C SER A 18 20.07 7.02 -9.56
N LYS A 19 19.84 8.07 -8.77
CA LYS A 19 18.77 9.07 -8.96
C LYS A 19 17.34 8.50 -8.94
N ALA A 20 17.15 7.31 -8.37
CA ALA A 20 15.80 6.77 -8.19
C ALA A 20 14.96 7.64 -7.25
N VAL A 21 13.66 7.72 -7.51
CA VAL A 21 12.65 8.22 -6.59
C VAL A 21 11.99 7.02 -5.91
N ILE A 22 12.03 7.00 -4.58
CA ILE A 22 11.56 5.86 -3.79
C ILE A 22 10.40 6.30 -2.91
N ALA A 23 9.27 5.64 -3.02
CA ALA A 23 8.18 5.80 -2.06
C ALA A 23 8.31 4.76 -0.93
N VAL A 24 8.09 5.18 0.31
CA VAL A 24 8.20 4.34 1.49
C VAL A 24 6.91 4.38 2.29
N GLY A 25 6.37 3.20 2.52
CA GLY A 25 5.20 2.98 3.36
C GLY A 25 5.47 3.11 4.85
N CYS A 26 4.59 2.54 5.66
CA CYS A 26 4.74 2.49 7.10
C CYS A 26 4.70 1.04 7.63
N GLY A 27 4.86 0.91 8.95
CA GLY A 27 4.91 -0.40 9.60
C GLY A 27 6.28 -0.73 10.19
N SER A 28 6.32 -1.79 10.99
CA SER A 28 7.50 -2.15 11.80
C SER A 28 8.75 -2.43 10.96
N GLY A 29 8.59 -2.99 9.77
CA GLY A 29 9.68 -3.27 8.84
C GLY A 29 10.30 -2.03 8.20
N MET A 30 9.54 -0.94 8.06
CA MET A 30 9.99 0.25 7.32
C MET A 30 11.10 1.02 8.02
N HIS A 31 11.23 0.90 9.33
CA HIS A 31 12.37 1.48 10.04
C HIS A 31 13.73 0.98 9.49
N TYR A 32 13.83 -0.29 9.18
CA TYR A 32 15.06 -0.88 8.62
C TYR A 32 15.27 -0.50 7.16
N VAL A 33 14.18 -0.43 6.40
CA VAL A 33 14.19 0.04 5.00
C VAL A 33 14.72 1.47 4.94
N ILE A 34 14.16 2.40 5.72
CA ILE A 34 14.59 3.80 5.75
C ILE A 34 16.06 3.93 6.17
N ARG A 35 16.50 3.15 7.15
CA ARG A 35 17.94 3.11 7.55
C ARG A 35 18.84 2.57 6.44
N ALA A 36 18.37 1.61 5.65
CA ALA A 36 19.13 1.11 4.50
C ALA A 36 19.24 2.20 3.42
N LEU A 37 18.14 2.86 3.07
CA LEU A 37 18.10 3.95 2.09
C LEU A 37 18.98 5.15 2.49
N ALA A 38 19.14 5.41 3.79
CA ALA A 38 20.03 6.47 4.27
C ALA A 38 21.50 6.28 3.84
N LYS A 39 21.92 5.06 3.51
CA LYS A 39 23.26 4.78 2.96
C LYS A 39 23.40 5.26 1.51
N LEU A 40 22.29 5.43 0.81
CA LEU A 40 22.23 5.91 -0.57
C LEU A 40 21.98 7.44 -0.64
N ARG A 41 22.11 8.13 0.50
CA ARG A 41 21.96 9.59 0.52
C ARG A 41 22.96 10.25 -0.43
N GLY A 42 22.46 11.06 -1.39
CA GLY A 42 23.24 11.68 -2.44
C GLY A 42 23.23 10.90 -3.75
N ASP A 43 22.89 9.61 -3.72
CA ASP A 43 22.79 8.80 -4.93
C ASP A 43 21.35 8.72 -5.46
N ILE A 44 20.35 8.81 -4.57
CA ILE A 44 18.92 8.82 -4.93
C ILE A 44 18.40 10.26 -5.06
N ALA A 45 17.39 10.46 -5.89
CA ALA A 45 16.77 11.77 -6.11
C ALA A 45 16.00 12.25 -4.86
N GLY A 46 15.31 11.34 -4.18
CA GLY A 46 14.59 11.63 -2.97
C GLY A 46 13.67 10.50 -2.54
N VAL A 47 12.98 10.74 -1.43
CA VAL A 47 12.08 9.75 -0.83
C VAL A 47 10.70 10.36 -0.62
N ILE A 48 9.68 9.74 -1.17
CA ILE A 48 8.27 10.04 -0.90
C ILE A 48 7.83 9.22 0.29
N THR A 49 6.99 9.77 1.15
CA THR A 49 6.47 9.07 2.33
C THR A 49 4.96 8.97 2.29
N THR A 50 4.44 7.86 2.78
CA THR A 50 3.00 7.66 2.90
C THR A 50 2.45 8.20 4.22
N SER A 51 3.31 8.36 5.24
CA SER A 51 2.92 8.74 6.59
C SER A 51 3.84 9.80 7.23
N THR A 52 3.28 10.55 8.15
CA THR A 52 4.01 11.51 9.01
C THR A 52 5.13 10.82 9.78
N TRP A 53 4.92 9.58 10.22
CA TRP A 53 5.95 8.81 10.91
C TRP A 53 7.16 8.52 10.00
N SER A 54 6.92 8.02 8.79
CA SER A 54 8.01 7.74 7.85
C SER A 54 8.73 9.02 7.41
N GLU A 55 8.01 10.13 7.23
CA GLU A 55 8.61 11.42 6.92
C GLU A 55 9.57 11.90 8.02
N HIS A 56 9.13 11.85 9.28
CA HIS A 56 9.97 12.20 10.40
C HIS A 56 11.26 11.36 10.46
N ARG A 57 11.15 10.04 10.24
CA ARG A 57 12.30 9.14 10.23
C ARG A 57 13.26 9.42 9.08
N ILE A 58 12.77 9.72 7.91
CA ILE A 58 13.56 10.08 6.74
C ILE A 58 14.38 11.33 7.03
N ARG A 59 13.76 12.39 7.56
CA ARG A 59 14.43 13.64 7.95
C ARG A 59 15.50 13.42 9.01
N GLN A 60 15.21 12.62 10.05
CA GLN A 60 16.20 12.29 11.11
C GLN A 60 17.46 11.61 10.56
N LEU A 61 17.33 10.85 9.48
CA LEU A 61 18.46 10.15 8.86
C LEU A 61 19.12 10.95 7.73
N GLY A 62 18.73 12.22 7.56
CA GLY A 62 19.31 13.15 6.59
C GLY A 62 18.97 12.81 5.13
N LEU A 63 17.89 12.06 4.90
CA LEU A 63 17.28 11.90 3.58
C LEU A 63 16.38 13.10 3.30
N THR A 64 16.16 13.39 2.03
CA THR A 64 15.29 14.49 1.58
C THR A 64 13.91 13.91 1.23
N PRO A 65 12.86 14.21 2.01
CA PRO A 65 11.49 13.91 1.56
C PRO A 65 11.12 14.86 0.43
N ILE A 66 10.46 14.32 -0.59
CA ILE A 66 9.93 15.08 -1.72
C ILE A 66 8.41 14.91 -1.79
N ASP A 67 7.73 15.91 -2.32
CA ASP A 67 6.29 15.84 -2.58
C ASP A 67 6.04 14.96 -3.81
N SER A 68 5.05 14.07 -3.71
CA SER A 68 4.67 13.22 -4.84
C SER A 68 4.13 14.00 -6.04
N ASN A 69 3.70 15.24 -5.85
CA ASN A 69 3.26 16.13 -6.92
C ASN A 69 4.43 16.82 -7.66
N GLU A 70 5.64 16.73 -7.11
CA GLU A 70 6.86 17.33 -7.69
C GLU A 70 7.66 16.34 -8.54
N THR A 71 7.15 15.13 -8.73
CA THR A 71 7.82 14.10 -9.53
C THR A 71 6.86 13.41 -10.49
N ASP A 72 7.32 13.18 -11.72
CA ASP A 72 6.55 12.45 -12.74
C ASP A 72 6.67 10.93 -12.61
N THR A 73 7.65 10.45 -11.86
CA THR A 73 7.94 9.01 -11.77
C THR A 73 8.28 8.58 -10.35
N ILE A 74 7.80 7.41 -9.99
CA ILE A 74 8.19 6.68 -8.77
C ILE A 74 8.82 5.38 -9.23
N ASP A 75 10.11 5.20 -8.94
CA ASP A 75 10.84 4.02 -9.41
C ASP A 75 10.48 2.80 -8.58
N ILE A 76 10.51 2.95 -7.26
CA ILE A 76 10.22 1.87 -6.32
C ILE A 76 9.27 2.36 -5.25
N PHE A 77 8.24 1.58 -4.96
CA PHE A 77 7.47 1.69 -3.72
C PHE A 77 7.79 0.50 -2.83
N VAL A 78 8.20 0.77 -1.60
CA VAL A 78 8.50 -0.25 -0.60
C VAL A 78 7.52 -0.12 0.55
N ASP A 79 6.83 -1.20 0.87
CA ASP A 79 5.83 -1.22 1.94
C ASP A 79 5.86 -2.55 2.70
N SER A 80 5.11 -2.65 3.78
CA SER A 80 4.90 -3.87 4.54
C SER A 80 3.42 -4.22 4.63
N ALA A 81 3.13 -5.46 5.00
CA ALA A 81 1.79 -5.93 5.28
C ALA A 81 1.79 -6.79 6.54
N ALA A 82 0.64 -6.86 7.19
CA ALA A 82 0.44 -7.69 8.37
C ALA A 82 0.19 -9.16 7.99
N GLU A 83 -0.43 -9.41 6.82
CA GLU A 83 -0.56 -10.74 6.23
C GLU A 83 -0.13 -10.71 4.77
N VAL A 84 0.60 -11.74 4.35
CA VAL A 84 1.00 -11.96 2.96
C VAL A 84 0.79 -13.41 2.57
N THR A 85 0.27 -13.67 1.37
CA THR A 85 0.15 -15.04 0.84
C THR A 85 1.22 -15.33 -0.21
N MET A 86 1.46 -16.60 -0.49
CA MET A 86 2.33 -17.02 -1.61
C MET A 86 1.77 -16.57 -2.98
N GLY A 87 0.47 -16.24 -3.05
CA GLY A 87 -0.18 -15.63 -4.20
C GLY A 87 0.06 -14.12 -4.34
N PHE A 88 0.88 -13.53 -3.44
CA PHE A 88 1.15 -12.09 -3.37
C PHE A 88 -0.10 -11.24 -3.04
N ASP A 89 -1.07 -11.83 -2.39
CA ASP A 89 -2.16 -11.08 -1.78
C ASP A 89 -1.71 -10.52 -0.44
N LEU A 90 -2.08 -9.29 -0.15
CA LEU A 90 -1.68 -8.60 1.07
C LEU A 90 -2.91 -8.14 1.85
N ASN A 91 -2.83 -8.20 3.18
CA ASN A 91 -3.67 -7.43 4.09
C ASN A 91 -2.76 -6.56 4.96
N LYS A 92 -2.87 -5.25 4.81
CA LYS A 92 -2.09 -4.29 5.61
C LYS A 92 -2.55 -4.22 7.07
N GLY A 93 -3.76 -4.71 7.34
CA GLY A 93 -4.37 -4.62 8.66
C GLY A 93 -4.72 -3.19 9.03
N LYS A 94 -4.66 -2.88 10.33
CA LYS A 94 -4.96 -1.56 10.88
C LYS A 94 -3.82 -0.58 10.63
N ASP A 95 -3.74 -0.08 9.41
CA ASP A 95 -2.74 0.89 8.99
C ASP A 95 -3.40 2.26 8.69
N SER A 96 -2.66 3.35 8.91
CA SER A 96 -3.19 4.72 8.76
C SER A 96 -3.09 5.26 7.33
N GLU A 97 -2.47 4.53 6.42
CA GLU A 97 -2.09 5.05 5.10
C GLU A 97 -2.72 4.32 3.92
N LEU A 98 -3.85 3.61 4.11
CA LEU A 98 -4.42 2.66 3.15
C LEU A 98 -4.54 3.20 1.72
N SER A 99 -5.19 4.35 1.54
CA SER A 99 -5.37 4.95 0.21
C SER A 99 -4.06 5.44 -0.39
N ARG A 100 -3.16 6.01 0.43
CA ARG A 100 -1.83 6.45 -0.02
C ARG A 100 -0.98 5.27 -0.48
N ALA A 101 -0.94 4.19 0.31
CA ALA A 101 -0.20 2.98 -0.05
C ALA A 101 -0.69 2.37 -1.36
N LYS A 102 -2.00 2.27 -1.58
CA LYS A 102 -2.56 1.79 -2.85
C LYS A 102 -2.19 2.70 -4.03
N TYR A 103 -2.25 4.01 -3.83
CA TYR A 103 -1.84 4.97 -4.85
C TYR A 103 -0.39 4.73 -5.27
N PHE A 104 0.54 4.63 -4.31
CA PHE A 104 1.95 4.42 -4.62
C PHE A 104 2.23 3.03 -5.20
N ALA A 105 1.54 1.98 -4.72
CA ALA A 105 1.62 0.65 -5.30
C ALA A 105 1.22 0.64 -6.78
N HIS A 106 0.22 1.47 -7.16
CA HIS A 106 -0.22 1.60 -8.54
C HIS A 106 0.75 2.42 -9.40
N CYS A 107 1.28 3.53 -8.87
CA CYS A 107 2.09 4.48 -9.62
C CYS A 107 3.55 4.04 -9.79
N ALA A 108 4.11 3.32 -8.82
CA ALA A 108 5.51 2.91 -8.85
C ALA A 108 5.81 1.94 -10.00
N LYS A 109 7.03 2.02 -10.55
CA LYS A 109 7.51 1.06 -11.56
C LYS A 109 7.66 -0.34 -10.98
N GLU A 110 8.15 -0.42 -9.73
CA GLU A 110 8.25 -1.65 -8.96
C GLU A 110 7.60 -1.45 -7.58
N PHE A 111 6.76 -2.38 -7.17
CA PHE A 111 6.24 -2.47 -5.81
C PHE A 111 6.90 -3.64 -5.10
N ILE A 112 7.58 -3.37 -3.99
CA ILE A 112 8.27 -4.36 -3.15
C ILE A 112 7.56 -4.43 -1.81
N CYS A 113 7.12 -5.62 -1.41
CA CYS A 113 6.60 -5.87 -0.07
C CYS A 113 7.69 -6.48 0.81
N PHE A 114 7.94 -5.85 1.96
CA PHE A 114 8.76 -6.39 3.03
C PHE A 114 7.88 -7.07 4.06
N GLY A 115 8.24 -8.29 4.44
CA GLY A 115 7.53 -9.06 5.46
C GLY A 115 8.47 -9.84 6.37
N SER A 116 7.93 -10.30 7.49
CA SER A 116 8.54 -11.33 8.31
C SER A 116 7.87 -12.67 8.03
N GLU A 117 8.49 -13.76 8.50
CA GLU A 117 7.92 -15.11 8.37
C GLU A 117 6.56 -15.22 9.06
N GLU A 118 6.37 -14.48 10.16
CA GLU A 118 5.11 -14.46 10.91
C GLU A 118 3.96 -13.81 10.13
N ALA A 119 4.27 -12.95 9.17
CA ALA A 119 3.26 -12.34 8.30
C ALA A 119 2.82 -13.27 7.16
N CYS A 120 3.55 -14.36 6.91
CA CYS A 120 3.22 -15.31 5.86
C CYS A 120 2.06 -16.21 6.28
N VAL A 121 0.95 -16.14 5.56
CA VAL A 121 -0.25 -16.94 5.80
C VAL A 121 -0.61 -17.75 4.55
N GLU A 122 -1.30 -18.87 4.75
CA GLU A 122 -1.85 -19.64 3.64
C GLU A 122 -2.97 -18.87 2.94
N GLN A 123 -3.79 -18.19 3.73
CA GLN A 123 -4.96 -17.43 3.30
C GLN A 123 -5.13 -16.17 4.17
N LEU A 124 -5.49 -15.04 3.57
CA LEU A 124 -5.78 -13.81 4.31
C LEU A 124 -7.01 -13.96 5.18
N GLY A 125 -7.05 -13.22 6.32
CA GLY A 125 -8.25 -13.06 7.15
C GLY A 125 -8.10 -13.41 8.61
N ASP A 126 -6.91 -13.73 9.11
CA ASP A 126 -6.65 -13.88 10.54
C ASP A 126 -6.77 -12.53 11.27
N ILE A 127 -6.48 -11.44 10.54
CA ILE A 127 -6.65 -10.09 11.06
C ILE A 127 -7.81 -9.38 10.35
N PRO A 128 -8.48 -8.41 11.04
CA PRO A 128 -9.56 -7.64 10.45
C PRO A 128 -9.14 -6.89 9.19
N VAL A 129 -10.09 -6.73 8.27
CA VAL A 129 -9.95 -5.84 7.13
C VAL A 129 -10.25 -4.42 7.59
N ALA A 130 -9.29 -3.52 7.40
CA ALA A 130 -9.46 -2.11 7.66
C ALA A 130 -10.01 -1.39 6.43
N ILE A 131 -10.91 -0.42 6.66
CA ILE A 131 -11.60 0.31 5.61
C ILE A 131 -11.52 1.81 5.93
N GLU A 132 -10.90 2.57 5.04
CA GLU A 132 -10.84 4.03 5.10
C GLU A 132 -12.11 4.62 4.48
N VAL A 133 -12.83 5.46 5.21
CA VAL A 133 -14.12 6.01 4.77
C VAL A 133 -14.15 7.53 4.86
N LEU A 134 -14.91 8.17 3.98
CA LEU A 134 -15.17 9.61 4.08
C LEU A 134 -15.91 9.93 5.39
N PRO A 135 -15.53 10.98 6.14
CA PRO A 135 -16.12 11.28 7.45
C PRO A 135 -17.65 11.38 7.43
N PHE A 136 -18.22 12.02 6.43
CA PHE A 136 -19.67 12.18 6.32
C PHE A 136 -20.40 10.89 5.90
N ALA A 137 -19.71 9.91 5.31
CA ALA A 137 -20.29 8.64 4.85
C ALA A 137 -20.22 7.53 5.90
N ARG A 138 -19.50 7.75 7.02
CA ARG A 138 -19.23 6.71 8.02
C ARG A 138 -20.46 5.93 8.45
N SER A 139 -21.52 6.62 8.88
CA SER A 139 -22.73 5.95 9.36
C SER A 139 -23.41 5.12 8.27
N HIS A 140 -23.38 5.59 7.02
CA HIS A 140 -23.90 4.84 5.89
C HIS A 140 -23.11 3.54 5.67
N VAL A 141 -21.79 3.62 5.70
CA VAL A 141 -20.92 2.45 5.52
C VAL A 141 -21.06 1.47 6.68
N VAL A 142 -21.15 1.95 7.93
CA VAL A 142 -21.42 1.09 9.10
C VAL A 142 -22.75 0.33 8.90
N ASN A 143 -23.83 1.03 8.60
CA ASN A 143 -25.15 0.42 8.38
C ASN A 143 -25.13 -0.59 7.22
N TYR A 144 -24.32 -0.36 6.18
CA TYR A 144 -24.17 -1.31 5.08
C TYR A 144 -23.69 -2.69 5.58
N PHE A 145 -22.69 -2.72 6.46
CA PHE A 145 -22.19 -3.97 7.05
C PHE A 145 -23.15 -4.56 8.10
N GLU A 146 -23.72 -3.74 8.98
CA GLU A 146 -24.65 -4.19 10.01
C GLU A 146 -25.90 -4.82 9.40
N ASN A 147 -26.42 -4.30 8.30
CA ASN A 147 -27.54 -4.89 7.55
C ASN A 147 -27.18 -6.26 6.94
N ALA A 148 -25.90 -6.53 6.74
CA ALA A 148 -25.38 -7.82 6.32
C ALA A 148 -25.01 -8.74 7.52
N ASN A 149 -25.32 -8.34 8.76
CA ASN A 149 -24.92 -9.01 10.01
C ASN A 149 -23.40 -9.14 10.16
N ILE A 150 -22.64 -8.16 9.67
CA ILE A 150 -21.20 -8.07 9.80
C ILE A 150 -20.87 -7.03 10.88
N GLU A 151 -20.13 -7.46 11.90
CA GLU A 151 -19.69 -6.56 12.96
C GLU A 151 -18.65 -5.57 12.46
N VAL A 152 -18.84 -4.29 12.81
CA VAL A 152 -17.91 -3.21 12.48
C VAL A 152 -17.39 -2.59 13.77
N GLN A 153 -16.09 -2.55 13.91
CA GLN A 153 -15.43 -1.83 14.99
C GLN A 153 -14.92 -0.50 14.47
N TRP A 154 -15.16 0.56 15.22
CA TRP A 154 -14.65 1.89 14.92
C TRP A 154 -14.00 2.51 16.16
N ASN A 155 -12.77 2.97 15.98
CA ASN A 155 -12.05 3.69 17.01
C ASN A 155 -12.09 5.20 16.69
N THR A 156 -12.70 5.97 17.60
CA THR A 156 -12.83 7.43 17.45
C THR A 156 -11.52 8.19 17.60
N GLU A 157 -10.52 7.58 18.24
CA GLU A 157 -9.22 8.18 18.52
C GLU A 157 -8.22 7.96 17.38
N PHE A 158 -8.59 7.16 16.37
CA PHE A 158 -7.72 6.80 15.27
C PHE A 158 -8.26 7.33 13.94
N SER A 159 -7.44 8.07 13.22
CA SER A 159 -7.72 8.52 11.86
C SER A 159 -6.57 8.13 10.93
N THR A 160 -6.87 8.04 9.64
CA THR A 160 -5.83 7.83 8.62
C THR A 160 -4.97 9.10 8.45
N GLU A 161 -3.87 8.98 7.73
CA GLU A 161 -3.00 10.11 7.36
C GLU A 161 -3.72 11.20 6.53
N ASN A 162 -4.89 10.88 6.00
CA ASN A 162 -5.76 11.84 5.30
C ASN A 162 -6.84 12.44 6.23
N GLY A 163 -6.84 12.10 7.52
CA GLY A 163 -7.84 12.55 8.49
C GLY A 163 -9.18 11.81 8.40
N ASN A 164 -9.23 10.67 7.72
CA ASN A 164 -10.45 9.89 7.54
C ASN A 164 -10.64 8.85 8.66
N PRO A 165 -11.90 8.52 9.01
CA PRO A 165 -12.20 7.40 9.90
C PRO A 165 -11.71 6.07 9.32
N LEU A 166 -11.27 5.16 10.22
CA LEU A 166 -10.93 3.80 9.91
C LEU A 166 -11.93 2.85 10.57
N LEU A 167 -12.59 2.05 9.77
CA LEU A 167 -13.46 0.97 10.23
C LEU A 167 -12.71 -0.36 10.17
N LEU A 168 -12.95 -1.26 11.12
CA LEU A 168 -12.40 -2.61 11.13
C LEU A 168 -13.54 -3.61 11.00
N VAL A 169 -13.44 -4.46 10.01
CA VAL A 169 -14.43 -5.50 9.71
C VAL A 169 -13.78 -6.86 9.85
N GLN A 170 -14.33 -7.70 10.75
CA GLN A 170 -13.88 -9.08 10.88
C GLN A 170 -14.49 -9.90 9.74
N ASN A 171 -13.66 -10.52 8.92
CA ASN A 171 -14.12 -11.20 7.72
C ASN A 171 -13.85 -12.72 7.70
N GLY A 172 -13.00 -13.22 8.62
CA GLY A 172 -12.53 -14.62 8.55
C GLY A 172 -11.75 -14.90 7.26
N ASN A 173 -11.64 -16.17 6.89
CA ASN A 173 -10.87 -16.59 5.71
C ASN A 173 -11.39 -15.96 4.40
N ILE A 174 -10.52 -15.22 3.72
CA ILE A 174 -10.84 -14.49 2.49
C ILE A 174 -10.50 -15.35 1.27
N GLN A 175 -11.53 -15.95 0.66
CA GLN A 175 -11.37 -16.86 -0.49
C GLN A 175 -10.98 -16.14 -1.79
N GLU A 176 -11.55 -14.96 -2.03
CA GLU A 176 -11.37 -14.17 -3.25
C GLU A 176 -10.91 -12.74 -2.92
N PRO A 177 -9.64 -12.54 -2.49
CA PRO A 177 -9.18 -11.24 -2.00
C PRO A 177 -9.36 -10.09 -3.00
N ALA A 178 -9.10 -10.31 -4.28
CA ALA A 178 -9.26 -9.28 -5.31
C ALA A 178 -10.73 -8.88 -5.52
N LYS A 179 -11.66 -9.83 -5.40
CA LYS A 179 -13.10 -9.55 -5.49
C LYS A 179 -13.60 -8.82 -4.26
N LEU A 180 -13.11 -9.21 -3.07
CA LEU A 180 -13.42 -8.50 -1.83
C LEU A 180 -12.92 -7.06 -1.90
N GLU A 181 -11.68 -6.83 -2.30
CA GLU A 181 -11.10 -5.51 -2.49
C GLU A 181 -11.98 -4.65 -3.43
N GLN A 182 -12.32 -5.17 -4.60
CA GLN A 182 -13.19 -4.47 -5.57
C GLN A 182 -14.59 -4.17 -4.99
N THR A 183 -15.17 -5.12 -4.26
CA THR A 183 -16.49 -4.96 -3.66
C THR A 183 -16.47 -3.85 -2.60
N LEU A 184 -15.49 -3.88 -1.70
CA LEU A 184 -15.36 -2.88 -0.63
C LEU A 184 -15.15 -1.48 -1.20
N GLU A 185 -14.29 -1.34 -2.19
CA GLU A 185 -14.00 -0.04 -2.82
C GLU A 185 -15.14 0.47 -3.73
N SER A 186 -16.11 -0.39 -4.07
CA SER A 186 -17.33 0.03 -4.77
C SER A 186 -18.42 0.61 -3.86
N ILE A 187 -18.29 0.48 -2.54
CA ILE A 187 -19.26 1.02 -1.57
C ILE A 187 -19.15 2.55 -1.54
N PRO A 188 -20.23 3.30 -1.79
CA PRO A 188 -20.19 4.76 -1.75
C PRO A 188 -19.70 5.28 -0.40
N GLY A 189 -18.65 6.10 -0.42
CA GLY A 189 -18.02 6.66 0.76
C GLY A 189 -16.80 5.89 1.27
N VAL A 190 -16.54 4.69 0.77
CA VAL A 190 -15.28 3.99 0.98
C VAL A 190 -14.22 4.57 0.04
N LEU A 191 -13.06 4.91 0.59
CA LEU A 191 -11.90 5.41 -0.16
C LEU A 191 -10.92 4.28 -0.49
N SER A 192 -10.72 3.37 0.46
CA SER A 192 -9.77 2.27 0.31
C SER A 192 -10.00 1.20 1.39
N CYS A 193 -9.43 0.02 1.17
CA CYS A 193 -9.37 -1.04 2.17
C CYS A 193 -7.95 -1.59 2.32
N SER A 194 -7.70 -2.36 3.38
CA SER A 194 -6.38 -2.92 3.68
C SER A 194 -5.96 -4.08 2.77
N ILE A 195 -6.85 -4.59 1.93
CA ILE A 195 -6.54 -5.67 1.00
C ILE A 195 -5.88 -5.11 -0.26
N ASN A 196 -4.73 -5.66 -0.63
CA ASN A 196 -4.02 -5.39 -1.88
C ASN A 196 -3.87 -6.70 -2.67
N SER A 197 -4.79 -6.95 -3.57
CA SER A 197 -4.83 -8.13 -4.43
C SER A 197 -5.04 -7.80 -5.91
N ILE A 198 -5.56 -6.61 -6.20
CA ILE A 198 -5.66 -6.06 -7.56
C ILE A 198 -4.29 -5.58 -8.02
N VAL A 199 -3.61 -4.77 -7.19
CA VAL A 199 -2.23 -4.33 -7.42
C VAL A 199 -1.32 -5.03 -6.43
N LYS A 200 -0.76 -6.15 -6.85
CA LYS A 200 0.12 -6.99 -6.03
C LYS A 200 1.58 -6.53 -6.14
N PRO A 201 2.42 -6.73 -5.12
CA PRO A 201 3.86 -6.49 -5.25
C PRO A 201 4.47 -7.34 -6.37
N GLY A 202 5.45 -6.79 -7.07
CA GLY A 202 6.29 -7.53 -8.01
C GLY A 202 7.29 -8.43 -7.30
N THR A 203 7.74 -7.98 -6.13
CA THR A 203 8.72 -8.68 -5.32
C THR A 203 8.26 -8.69 -3.85
N MET A 204 8.42 -9.83 -3.19
CA MET A 204 8.31 -9.94 -1.74
C MET A 204 9.69 -10.32 -1.18
N ILE A 205 10.13 -9.64 -0.14
CA ILE A 205 11.36 -9.92 0.60
C ILE A 205 10.96 -10.31 2.02
N ILE A 206 10.98 -11.61 2.30
CA ILE A 206 10.55 -12.17 3.57
C ILE A 206 11.78 -12.47 4.43
N SER A 207 11.87 -11.81 5.58
CA SER A 207 12.93 -12.04 6.55
C SER A 207 12.61 -13.22 7.46
N THR A 208 13.51 -14.21 7.51
CA THR A 208 13.40 -15.43 8.33
C THR A 208 14.47 -15.46 9.43
N GLY A 209 14.62 -14.38 10.17
CA GLY A 209 15.62 -14.26 11.25
C GLY A 209 17.08 -14.24 10.78
N ARG A 210 17.56 -15.24 10.06
CA ARG A 210 18.95 -15.35 9.57
C ARG A 210 19.10 -15.12 8.08
N GLN A 211 18.06 -15.35 7.30
CA GLN A 211 18.05 -15.31 5.84
C GLN A 211 16.93 -14.39 5.33
N ALA A 212 17.01 -14.01 4.08
CA ALA A 212 15.91 -13.39 3.37
C ALA A 212 15.51 -14.27 2.19
N ASN A 213 14.23 -14.60 2.11
CA ASN A 213 13.64 -15.24 0.94
C ASN A 213 13.10 -14.17 0.02
N VAL A 214 13.62 -14.13 -1.20
CA VAL A 214 13.15 -13.21 -2.24
C VAL A 214 12.25 -13.98 -3.20
N LEU A 215 11.01 -13.57 -3.24
CA LEU A 215 10.00 -14.12 -4.15
C LEU A 215 9.67 -13.03 -5.18
N SER A 216 9.75 -13.37 -6.47
CA SER A 216 9.43 -12.41 -7.53
C SER A 216 8.39 -13.00 -8.47
N ARG A 217 7.44 -12.19 -8.85
CA ARG A 217 6.49 -12.50 -9.92
C ARG A 217 7.08 -12.03 -11.25
N PRO A 218 6.75 -12.72 -12.37
CA PRO A 218 6.98 -12.14 -13.67
C PRO A 218 6.37 -10.74 -13.70
N LEU A 219 7.19 -9.71 -13.96
CA LEU A 219 6.70 -8.35 -14.09
C LEU A 219 5.59 -8.36 -15.15
N ARG A 220 4.38 -8.03 -14.77
CA ARG A 220 3.36 -7.68 -15.76
C ARG A 220 3.98 -6.56 -16.59
N LYS A 221 4.15 -6.78 -17.90
CA LYS A 221 4.35 -5.65 -18.81
C LYS A 221 3.29 -4.65 -18.41
N LYS A 222 3.71 -3.42 -17.98
CA LYS A 222 2.74 -2.36 -17.67
C LYS A 222 1.83 -2.28 -18.89
N ASN A 223 0.63 -2.83 -18.75
CA ASN A 223 -0.40 -2.49 -19.70
C ASN A 223 -0.45 -0.97 -19.61
N LYS A 224 -0.35 -0.31 -20.76
CA LYS A 224 -0.78 1.09 -20.86
C LYS A 224 -2.01 1.22 -19.99
N PRO A 225 -2.16 2.30 -19.18
CA PRO A 225 -3.34 2.45 -18.34
C PRO A 225 -4.51 1.97 -19.19
N ILE A 226 -5.29 1.03 -18.63
CA ILE A 226 -6.52 0.60 -19.31
C ILE A 226 -7.40 1.83 -19.31
N VAL A 227 -7.17 2.65 -20.31
CA VAL A 227 -8.15 3.65 -20.71
C VAL A 227 -9.26 2.77 -21.25
N PRO A 228 -10.40 2.64 -20.56
CA PRO A 228 -11.51 1.87 -21.08
C PRO A 228 -11.75 2.35 -22.52
N ASN A 229 -11.96 1.46 -23.47
CA ASN A 229 -12.26 1.84 -24.86
C ASN A 229 -13.48 2.78 -24.97
N ASN A 230 -14.17 3.00 -23.86
CA ASN A 230 -15.31 3.90 -23.67
C ASN A 230 -14.94 5.14 -22.84
N VAL A 231 -13.68 5.57 -22.77
CA VAL A 231 -13.44 6.94 -22.32
C VAL A 231 -14.14 7.84 -23.32
N VAL A 232 -15.35 8.24 -22.96
CA VAL A 232 -16.01 9.39 -23.55
C VAL A 232 -14.96 10.50 -23.51
N ASN A 233 -14.47 10.86 -24.69
CA ASN A 233 -13.51 11.94 -24.79
C ASN A 233 -14.22 13.16 -24.20
N ILE A 234 -13.85 13.55 -22.97
CA ILE A 234 -14.50 14.65 -22.24
C ILE A 234 -14.58 15.89 -23.14
N ARG A 235 -13.57 16.09 -24.01
CA ARG A 235 -13.55 17.17 -24.98
C ARG A 235 -14.66 17.03 -26.04
N SER A 236 -14.91 15.81 -26.54
CA SER A 236 -16.02 15.56 -27.48
C SER A 236 -17.37 15.65 -26.79
N PHE A 237 -17.46 15.22 -25.53
CA PHE A 237 -18.67 15.38 -24.72
C PHE A 237 -18.97 16.86 -24.42
N LEU A 238 -17.96 17.64 -23.99
CA LEU A 238 -18.13 19.08 -23.74
C LEU A 238 -18.49 19.85 -25.02
N ASN A 239 -17.91 19.49 -26.17
CA ASN A 239 -18.27 20.09 -27.45
C ASN A 239 -19.72 19.76 -27.86
N SER A 240 -20.23 18.58 -27.54
CA SER A 240 -21.62 18.20 -27.83
C SER A 240 -22.68 18.89 -26.94
N LEU A 241 -22.24 19.55 -25.87
CA LEU A 241 -23.12 20.37 -25.01
C LEU A 241 -23.13 21.85 -25.42
N ALA A 242 -22.28 22.27 -26.36
CA ALA A 242 -22.15 23.64 -26.83
C ALA A 242 -22.93 23.93 -28.14
N ASP A 243 -23.49 22.87 -28.75
CA ASP A 243 -24.41 22.91 -29.87
C ASP A 243 -25.88 22.77 -29.37
#